data_455dca6fada83c8af742286b2db4f53e
#
_entry.id   455dca6fada83c8af742286b2db4f53e
#
_cell.length_a   1.000
_cell.length_b   1.000
_cell.length_c   1.000
_cell.angle_alpha   90.00
_cell.angle_beta   90.00
_cell.angle_gamma   90.00
#
_symmetry.space_group_name_H-M   'P 1'
#
loop_
_entity.id
_entity.type
_entity.pdbx_description
1 polymer ?
#
loop_
_entity_poly.entity_id
_entity_poly.type
_entity_poly.pdbx_seq_one_letter_code
_entity_poly.pdbx_strand_id
1 'polypeptide(L)'
;NICILGLLAATCGKIGREIYTLMKTEFGEVEEPVPPGTVGSSTMPQKRNPKLCQDIIAAAAELRGLVPLALEAMTTEHEADRTTSLMMDSAESRACIAIGDILSRLAEIMRGLRVDPRRMAANLDLGGGLIMAEAVMLDLGTAIGRQHAHDVVYDAAQAAFVEGKSFSDLLAADQRLTAHMNSEAITKLLDPTTYTGLCGDMAREAATRAQGAAAELTAPASQIR
;
A
#
# COMPACT_ATOMS: atom_id res chain seq x y z
N ASN A 1 -7.60 3.55 25.08
CA ASN A 1 -8.48 3.29 23.94
C ASN A 1 -8.18 4.22 22.75
N ILE A 2 -8.21 5.56 22.90
CA ILE A 2 -8.07 6.54 21.78
C ILE A 2 -6.74 6.39 21.04
N CYS A 3 -5.62 6.10 21.71
CA CYS A 3 -4.34 5.83 21.06
C CYS A 3 -4.41 4.63 20.10
N ILE A 4 -5.12 3.58 20.48
CA ILE A 4 -5.32 2.38 19.64
C ILE A 4 -6.18 2.75 18.42
N LEU A 5 -7.25 3.55 18.61
CA LEU A 5 -8.06 4.06 17.50
C LEU A 5 -7.23 4.94 16.57
N GLY A 6 -6.31 5.75 17.12
CA GLY A 6 -5.36 6.54 16.34
C GLY A 6 -4.43 5.70 15.46
N LEU A 7 -3.93 4.57 15.97
CA LEU A 7 -3.12 3.62 15.18
C LEU A 7 -3.95 2.94 14.09
N LEU A 8 -5.18 2.52 14.40
CA LEU A 8 -6.10 1.96 13.42
C LEU A 8 -6.42 2.98 12.32
N ALA A 9 -6.75 4.21 12.69
CA ALA A 9 -7.00 5.30 11.76
C ALA A 9 -5.78 5.59 10.87
N ALA A 10 -4.56 5.52 11.41
CA ALA A 10 -3.33 5.67 10.63
C ALA A 10 -3.22 4.59 9.55
N THR A 11 -3.54 3.34 9.89
CA THR A 11 -3.55 2.22 8.93
C THR A 11 -4.62 2.42 7.86
N CYS A 12 -5.84 2.78 8.23
CA CYS A 12 -6.92 3.05 7.29
C CYS A 12 -6.60 4.24 6.37
N GLY A 13 -6.04 5.31 6.93
CA GLY A 13 -5.60 6.47 6.17
C GLY A 13 -4.47 6.16 5.19
N LYS A 14 -3.55 5.24 5.54
CA LYS A 14 -2.52 4.74 4.64
C LYS A 14 -3.14 4.00 3.45
N ILE A 15 -4.10 3.10 3.69
CA ILE A 15 -4.79 2.37 2.63
C ILE A 15 -5.53 3.35 1.70
N GLY A 16 -6.28 4.29 2.27
CA GLY A 16 -6.97 5.32 1.48
C GLY A 16 -6.02 6.15 0.63
N ARG A 17 -4.84 6.51 1.16
CA ARG A 17 -3.83 7.28 0.43
C ARG A 17 -3.20 6.49 -0.71
N GLU A 18 -2.97 5.21 -0.51
CA GLU A 18 -2.45 4.32 -1.57
C GLU A 18 -3.44 4.21 -2.72
N ILE A 19 -4.70 3.88 -2.44
CA ILE A 19 -5.75 3.80 -3.46
C ILE A 19 -5.90 5.14 -4.18
N TYR A 20 -5.93 6.26 -3.43
CA TYR A 20 -5.95 7.62 -4.00
C TYR A 20 -4.81 7.85 -5.00
N THR A 21 -3.60 7.39 -4.67
CA THR A 21 -2.43 7.56 -5.53
C THR A 21 -2.55 6.70 -6.78
N LEU A 22 -2.91 5.43 -6.63
CA LEU A 22 -3.04 4.49 -7.74
C LEU A 22 -4.20 4.82 -8.69
N MET A 23 -5.18 5.63 -8.26
CA MET A 23 -6.27 6.15 -9.10
C MET A 23 -5.86 7.31 -10.00
N LYS A 24 -4.71 7.96 -9.77
CA LYS A 24 -4.24 9.04 -10.65
C LYS A 24 -4.06 8.53 -12.07
N THR A 25 -4.33 9.40 -13.05
CA THR A 25 -4.26 9.06 -14.47
C THR A 25 -2.91 8.47 -14.88
N GLU A 26 -1.84 8.92 -14.24
CA GLU A 26 -0.47 8.46 -14.47
C GLU A 26 -0.30 6.99 -14.11
N PHE A 27 -0.90 6.53 -13.04
CA PHE A 27 -0.89 5.13 -12.59
C PHE A 27 -2.08 4.36 -13.16
N GLY A 28 -3.31 4.74 -12.81
CA GLY A 28 -4.55 4.16 -13.32
C GLY A 28 -4.74 2.68 -13.01
N GLU A 29 -4.18 2.22 -11.90
CA GLU A 29 -4.12 0.78 -11.56
C GLU A 29 -5.35 0.28 -10.83
N VAL A 30 -6.02 1.18 -10.10
CA VAL A 30 -7.22 0.87 -9.33
C VAL A 30 -8.26 1.97 -9.46
N GLU A 31 -9.51 1.66 -9.12
CA GLU A 31 -10.61 2.64 -9.05
C GLU A 31 -11.51 2.29 -7.86
N GLU A 32 -11.80 3.28 -6.98
CA GLU A 32 -12.81 3.11 -5.94
C GLU A 32 -14.22 3.01 -6.55
N PRO A 33 -15.17 2.34 -5.88
CA PRO A 33 -16.54 2.28 -6.36
C PRO A 33 -17.17 3.67 -6.40
N VAL A 34 -17.98 3.90 -7.44
CA VAL A 34 -18.81 5.10 -7.54
C VAL A 34 -20.21 4.76 -7.03
N PRO A 35 -20.64 5.32 -5.90
CA PRO A 35 -22.00 5.08 -5.40
C PRO A 35 -23.06 5.48 -6.43
N PRO A 36 -24.15 4.72 -6.56
CA PRO A 36 -25.26 5.05 -7.46
C PRO A 36 -25.76 6.49 -7.24
N GLY A 37 -26.00 7.23 -8.31
CA GLY A 37 -26.45 8.62 -8.25
C GLY A 37 -25.38 9.67 -7.93
N THR A 38 -24.10 9.26 -7.77
CA THR A 38 -23.01 10.19 -7.53
C THR A 38 -22.55 10.84 -8.84
N VAL A 39 -22.62 12.16 -8.91
CA VAL A 39 -22.07 12.94 -10.03
C VAL A 39 -20.61 13.24 -9.74
N GLY A 40 -19.71 12.72 -10.57
CA GLY A 40 -18.26 12.94 -10.43
C GLY A 40 -17.85 14.41 -10.67
N SER A 41 -18.41 15.02 -11.70
CA SER A 41 -18.18 16.41 -12.07
C SER A 41 -19.40 16.94 -12.84
N SER A 42 -19.74 18.21 -12.63
CA SER A 42 -20.82 18.90 -13.37
C SER A 42 -20.45 19.17 -14.83
N THR A 43 -19.16 19.22 -15.17
CA THR A 43 -18.66 19.59 -16.50
C THR A 43 -17.96 18.46 -17.24
N MET A 44 -17.43 17.47 -16.54
CA MET A 44 -16.68 16.35 -17.10
C MET A 44 -17.27 15.01 -16.62
N PRO A 45 -18.18 14.40 -17.37
CA PRO A 45 -18.85 13.15 -16.92
C PRO A 45 -17.90 11.98 -16.68
N GLN A 46 -16.78 11.95 -17.38
CA GLN A 46 -15.75 10.92 -17.26
C GLN A 46 -14.83 11.09 -16.03
N LYS A 47 -14.86 12.26 -15.37
CA LYS A 47 -13.97 12.53 -14.23
C LYS A 47 -14.30 11.64 -13.05
N ARG A 48 -13.35 10.83 -12.63
CA ARG A 48 -13.40 10.02 -11.42
C ARG A 48 -12.57 10.68 -10.32
N ASN A 49 -13.23 11.06 -9.23
CA ASN A 49 -12.56 11.61 -8.06
C ASN A 49 -12.59 10.56 -6.94
N PRO A 50 -11.48 10.32 -6.24
CA PRO A 50 -11.40 9.37 -5.13
C PRO A 50 -12.02 9.94 -3.84
N LYS A 51 -13.35 10.17 -3.84
CA LYS A 51 -14.08 10.87 -2.76
C LYS A 51 -14.04 10.08 -1.45
N LEU A 52 -14.28 8.77 -1.52
CA LEU A 52 -14.24 7.91 -0.34
C LEU A 52 -12.83 7.88 0.28
N CYS A 53 -11.80 7.77 -0.55
CA CYS A 53 -10.42 7.83 -0.11
C CYS A 53 -10.07 9.19 0.52
N GLN A 54 -10.53 10.30 -0.07
CA GLN A 54 -10.31 11.65 0.47
C GLN A 54 -10.92 11.80 1.86
N ASP A 55 -12.17 11.34 2.02
CA ASP A 55 -12.89 11.39 3.29
C ASP A 55 -12.17 10.55 4.37
N ILE A 56 -11.72 9.32 4.02
CA ILE A 56 -10.95 8.47 4.93
C ILE A 56 -9.64 9.15 5.36
N ILE A 57 -8.91 9.74 4.42
CA ILE A 57 -7.62 10.40 4.71
C ILE A 57 -7.83 11.57 5.67
N ALA A 58 -8.85 12.39 5.43
CA ALA A 58 -9.18 13.55 6.27
C ALA A 58 -9.62 13.11 7.67
N ALA A 59 -10.61 12.22 7.76
CA ALA A 59 -11.12 11.72 9.04
C ALA A 59 -10.05 11.01 9.87
N ALA A 60 -9.15 10.25 9.21
CA ALA A 60 -8.02 9.61 9.87
C ALA A 60 -7.01 10.63 10.44
N ALA A 61 -6.81 11.75 9.77
CA ALA A 61 -5.96 12.84 10.29
C ALA A 61 -6.60 13.53 11.50
N GLU A 62 -7.89 13.81 11.43
CA GLU A 62 -8.66 14.40 12.55
C GLU A 62 -8.64 13.49 13.78
N LEU A 63 -8.91 12.19 13.63
CA LEU A 63 -8.88 11.24 14.74
C LEU A 63 -7.50 11.19 15.40
N ARG A 64 -6.41 11.13 14.61
CA ARG A 64 -5.06 11.18 15.17
C ARG A 64 -4.79 12.48 15.94
N GLY A 65 -5.40 13.58 15.54
CA GLY A 65 -5.34 14.86 16.26
C GLY A 65 -6.00 14.83 17.64
N LEU A 66 -6.87 13.86 17.93
CA LEU A 66 -7.49 13.67 19.24
C LEU A 66 -6.59 12.93 20.24
N VAL A 67 -5.53 12.24 19.77
CA VAL A 67 -4.64 11.49 20.66
C VAL A 67 -3.93 12.39 21.69
N PRO A 68 -3.34 13.54 21.32
CA PRO A 68 -2.76 14.44 22.30
C PRO A 68 -3.78 14.94 23.34
N LEU A 69 -5.02 15.24 22.93
CA LEU A 69 -6.08 15.66 23.85
C LEU A 69 -6.42 14.56 24.85
N ALA A 70 -6.47 13.31 24.41
CA ALA A 70 -6.73 12.17 25.27
C ALA A 70 -5.57 11.89 26.25
N LEU A 71 -4.34 12.15 25.85
CA LEU A 71 -3.17 12.04 26.72
C LEU A 71 -3.17 13.17 27.77
N GLU A 72 -3.50 14.39 27.38
CA GLU A 72 -3.65 15.51 28.30
C GLU A 72 -4.73 15.23 29.35
N ALA A 73 -5.85 14.63 28.95
CA ALA A 73 -6.93 14.22 29.86
C ALA A 73 -6.52 13.16 30.89
N MET A 74 -5.33 12.55 30.78
CA MET A 74 -4.79 11.64 31.79
C MET A 74 -4.06 12.37 32.94
N THR A 75 -3.76 13.67 32.78
CA THR A 75 -3.06 14.46 33.79
C THR A 75 -4.09 15.06 34.78
N THR A 76 -4.78 14.18 35.48
CA THR A 76 -5.80 14.59 36.48
C THR A 76 -5.17 14.91 37.82
N GLU A 77 -5.74 15.89 38.52
CA GLU A 77 -5.39 16.18 39.92
C GLU A 77 -6.28 15.34 40.85
N HIS A 78 -5.67 14.81 41.90
CA HIS A 78 -6.35 13.95 42.88
C HIS A 78 -7.03 12.72 42.24
N GLU A 79 -8.20 12.33 42.73
CA GLU A 79 -8.94 11.15 42.28
C GLU A 79 -9.77 11.41 41.03
N ALA A 80 -10.22 12.64 40.83
CA ALA A 80 -11.02 13.04 39.67
C ALA A 80 -11.01 14.56 39.50
N ASP A 81 -11.00 14.99 38.24
CA ASP A 81 -11.11 16.40 37.83
C ASP A 81 -12.11 16.52 36.68
N ARG A 82 -13.03 17.46 36.83
CA ARG A 82 -14.04 17.76 35.80
C ARG A 82 -13.42 18.20 34.49
N THR A 83 -12.30 18.91 34.52
CA THR A 83 -11.62 19.41 33.32
C THR A 83 -11.14 18.25 32.45
N THR A 84 -10.44 17.29 33.07
CA THR A 84 -9.92 16.10 32.38
C THR A 84 -11.05 15.18 31.90
N SER A 85 -12.14 15.05 32.67
CA SER A 85 -13.33 14.30 32.26
C SER A 85 -13.98 14.90 31.00
N LEU A 86 -14.13 16.22 30.94
CA LEU A 86 -14.70 16.90 29.74
C LEU A 86 -13.81 16.72 28.50
N MET A 87 -12.48 16.77 28.66
CA MET A 87 -11.55 16.53 27.57
C MET A 87 -11.66 15.08 27.07
N MET A 88 -11.71 14.11 27.98
CA MET A 88 -11.82 12.68 27.64
C MET A 88 -13.14 12.37 26.94
N ASP A 89 -14.28 12.83 27.46
CA ASP A 89 -15.60 12.64 26.86
C ASP A 89 -15.67 13.18 25.43
N SER A 90 -15.11 14.38 25.23
CA SER A 90 -15.04 15.01 23.92
C SER A 90 -14.15 14.19 22.95
N ALA A 91 -12.97 13.76 23.40
CA ALA A 91 -12.05 13.02 22.56
C ALA A 91 -12.61 11.63 22.21
N GLU A 92 -13.18 10.92 23.19
CA GLU A 92 -13.70 9.56 23.01
C GLU A 92 -14.90 9.53 22.05
N SER A 93 -15.89 10.39 22.26
CA SER A 93 -17.06 10.45 21.41
C SER A 93 -16.71 10.75 19.96
N ARG A 94 -15.85 11.74 19.74
CA ARG A 94 -15.39 12.12 18.39
C ARG A 94 -14.55 11.01 17.74
N ALA A 95 -13.68 10.37 18.50
CA ALA A 95 -12.85 9.27 17.99
C ALA A 95 -13.68 8.05 17.58
N CYS A 96 -14.70 7.69 18.38
CA CYS A 96 -15.61 6.58 18.06
C CYS A 96 -16.44 6.84 16.81
N ILE A 97 -16.96 8.06 16.65
CA ILE A 97 -17.72 8.44 15.45
C ILE A 97 -16.81 8.42 14.23
N ALA A 98 -15.61 9.00 14.32
CA ALA A 98 -14.67 9.09 13.22
C ALA A 98 -14.20 7.70 12.76
N ILE A 99 -13.86 6.79 13.70
CA ILE A 99 -13.42 5.46 13.32
C ILE A 99 -14.55 4.63 12.70
N GLY A 100 -15.78 4.78 13.16
CA GLY A 100 -16.95 4.14 12.58
C GLY A 100 -17.17 4.56 11.12
N ASP A 101 -17.09 5.85 10.82
CA ASP A 101 -17.19 6.39 9.45
C ASP A 101 -16.04 5.88 8.57
N ILE A 102 -14.79 5.96 9.06
CA ILE A 102 -13.60 5.47 8.35
C ILE A 102 -13.75 3.99 7.96
N LEU A 103 -14.14 3.13 8.91
CA LEU A 103 -14.28 1.69 8.68
C LEU A 103 -15.42 1.38 7.72
N SER A 104 -16.54 2.11 7.81
CA SER A 104 -17.68 1.95 6.89
C SER A 104 -17.28 2.26 5.45
N ARG A 105 -16.63 3.39 5.22
CA ARG A 105 -16.15 3.80 3.89
C ARG A 105 -15.07 2.86 3.36
N LEU A 106 -14.14 2.44 4.22
CA LEU A 106 -13.11 1.49 3.81
C LEU A 106 -13.73 0.15 3.39
N ALA A 107 -14.73 -0.33 4.13
CA ALA A 107 -15.46 -1.55 3.76
C ALA A 107 -16.20 -1.38 2.41
N GLU A 108 -16.77 -0.21 2.13
CA GLU A 108 -17.38 0.11 0.83
C GLU A 108 -16.35 0.06 -0.29
N ILE A 109 -15.20 0.71 -0.10
CA ILE A 109 -14.08 0.66 -1.08
C ILE A 109 -13.67 -0.79 -1.33
N MET A 110 -13.40 -1.58 -0.29
CA MET A 110 -12.91 -2.95 -0.45
C MET A 110 -13.91 -3.88 -1.15
N ARG A 111 -15.22 -3.67 -0.97
CA ARG A 111 -16.25 -4.46 -1.67
C ARG A 111 -16.34 -4.14 -3.16
N GLY A 112 -16.04 -2.90 -3.55
CA GLY A 112 -16.24 -2.42 -4.91
C GLY A 112 -14.96 -2.00 -5.63
N LEU A 113 -13.78 -2.21 -5.04
CA LEU A 113 -12.51 -1.86 -5.64
C LEU A 113 -12.31 -2.57 -6.97
N ARG A 114 -12.08 -1.78 -8.00
CA ARG A 114 -11.71 -2.30 -9.32
C ARG A 114 -10.20 -2.25 -9.46
N VAL A 115 -9.62 -3.33 -9.94
CA VAL A 115 -8.18 -3.44 -10.20
C VAL A 115 -7.98 -3.64 -11.71
N ASP A 116 -7.04 -2.95 -12.31
CA ASP A 116 -6.64 -3.13 -13.70
C ASP A 116 -5.26 -3.81 -13.80
N PRO A 117 -5.23 -5.16 -13.88
CA PRO A 117 -3.96 -5.90 -13.97
C PRO A 117 -3.17 -5.57 -15.25
N ARG A 118 -3.84 -5.16 -16.33
CA ARG A 118 -3.15 -4.79 -17.58
C ARG A 118 -2.37 -3.49 -17.40
N ARG A 119 -2.99 -2.53 -16.71
CA ARG A 119 -2.34 -1.26 -16.40
C ARG A 119 -1.17 -1.47 -15.43
N MET A 120 -1.34 -2.31 -14.40
CA MET A 120 -0.26 -2.69 -13.48
C MET A 120 0.92 -3.30 -14.23
N ALA A 121 0.68 -4.25 -15.13
CA ALA A 121 1.73 -4.87 -15.94
C ALA A 121 2.44 -3.83 -16.83
N ALA A 122 1.68 -2.93 -17.49
CA ALA A 122 2.27 -1.87 -18.31
C ALA A 122 3.13 -0.90 -17.47
N ASN A 123 2.72 -0.59 -16.25
CA ASN A 123 3.49 0.28 -15.35
C ASN A 123 4.80 -0.37 -14.86
N LEU A 124 4.82 -1.69 -14.68
CA LEU A 124 6.06 -2.42 -14.35
C LEU A 124 7.12 -2.29 -15.46
N ASP A 125 6.69 -2.12 -16.69
CA ASP A 125 7.57 -2.03 -17.87
C ASP A 125 8.11 -0.60 -18.13
N LEU A 126 7.55 0.42 -17.46
CA LEU A 126 7.96 1.82 -17.64
C LEU A 126 9.45 2.08 -17.38
N GLY A 127 10.06 1.30 -16.52
CA GLY A 127 11.47 1.38 -16.19
C GLY A 127 12.37 0.58 -17.14
N GLY A 128 11.86 -0.01 -18.23
CA GLY A 128 12.65 -0.78 -19.20
C GLY A 128 13.40 -1.97 -18.58
N GLY A 129 12.79 -2.63 -17.59
CA GLY A 129 13.36 -3.79 -16.90
C GLY A 129 14.30 -3.46 -15.73
N LEU A 130 14.62 -2.20 -15.46
CA LEU A 130 15.51 -1.81 -14.34
C LEU A 130 15.00 -2.25 -12.96
N ILE A 131 13.69 -2.41 -12.80
CA ILE A 131 13.09 -2.94 -11.57
C ILE A 131 13.61 -4.35 -11.22
N MET A 132 14.10 -5.09 -12.21
CA MET A 132 14.62 -6.46 -12.06
C MET A 132 16.14 -6.52 -11.86
N ALA A 133 16.82 -5.38 -11.76
CA ALA A 133 18.28 -5.35 -11.60
C ALA A 133 18.78 -6.16 -10.38
N GLU A 134 18.00 -6.12 -9.27
CA GLU A 134 18.32 -6.92 -8.07
C GLU A 134 18.28 -8.43 -8.35
N ALA A 135 17.28 -8.91 -9.07
CA ALA A 135 17.16 -10.33 -9.41
C ALA A 135 18.36 -10.80 -10.22
N VAL A 136 18.77 -10.02 -11.22
CA VAL A 136 19.97 -10.31 -12.03
C VAL A 136 21.23 -10.30 -11.17
N MET A 137 21.38 -9.29 -10.29
CA MET A 137 22.53 -9.17 -9.40
C MET A 137 22.65 -10.36 -8.43
N LEU A 138 21.53 -10.78 -7.84
CA LEU A 138 21.53 -11.89 -6.88
C LEU A 138 21.87 -13.22 -7.56
N ASP A 139 21.33 -13.48 -8.74
CA ASP A 139 21.62 -14.72 -9.49
C ASP A 139 23.07 -14.76 -9.95
N LEU A 140 23.56 -13.70 -10.61
CA LEU A 140 24.95 -13.57 -11.04
C LEU A 140 25.92 -13.67 -9.85
N GLY A 141 25.52 -13.11 -8.69
CA GLY A 141 26.30 -13.14 -7.45
C GLY A 141 26.62 -14.54 -6.95
N THR A 142 25.81 -15.54 -7.31
CA THR A 142 26.11 -16.94 -6.97
C THR A 142 27.30 -17.48 -7.73
N ALA A 143 27.58 -16.97 -8.94
CA ALA A 143 28.69 -17.41 -9.80
C ALA A 143 29.97 -16.61 -9.58
N ILE A 144 29.90 -15.28 -9.45
CA ILE A 144 31.09 -14.40 -9.42
C ILE A 144 31.28 -13.63 -8.11
N GLY A 145 30.40 -13.86 -7.13
CA GLY A 145 30.39 -13.14 -5.88
C GLY A 145 29.62 -11.81 -5.97
N ARG A 146 29.01 -11.42 -4.82
CA ARG A 146 28.06 -10.33 -4.75
C ARG A 146 28.60 -8.98 -5.21
N GLN A 147 29.85 -8.65 -4.86
CA GLN A 147 30.43 -7.33 -5.20
C GLN A 147 30.65 -7.21 -6.71
N HIS A 148 31.23 -8.22 -7.34
CA HIS A 148 31.46 -8.19 -8.78
C HIS A 148 30.13 -8.19 -9.57
N ALA A 149 29.14 -8.96 -9.11
CA ALA A 149 27.82 -8.95 -9.73
C ALA A 149 27.15 -7.58 -9.62
N HIS A 150 27.28 -6.93 -8.47
CA HIS A 150 26.80 -5.56 -8.28
C HIS A 150 27.42 -4.61 -9.29
N ASP A 151 28.75 -4.63 -9.46
CA ASP A 151 29.45 -3.72 -10.36
C ASP A 151 29.02 -3.93 -11.83
N VAL A 152 28.88 -5.19 -12.26
CA VAL A 152 28.40 -5.53 -13.62
C VAL A 152 27.00 -4.99 -13.87
N VAL A 153 26.05 -5.24 -12.94
CA VAL A 153 24.66 -4.82 -13.09
C VAL A 153 24.53 -3.30 -12.95
N TYR A 154 25.32 -2.68 -12.06
CA TYR A 154 25.38 -1.23 -11.90
C TYR A 154 25.80 -0.52 -13.19
N ASP A 155 26.89 -0.98 -13.85
CA ASP A 155 27.36 -0.40 -15.11
C ASP A 155 26.27 -0.44 -16.19
N ALA A 156 25.59 -1.59 -16.34
CA ALA A 156 24.50 -1.74 -17.29
C ALA A 156 23.29 -0.88 -16.95
N ALA A 157 22.92 -0.81 -15.66
CA ALA A 157 21.79 0.01 -15.21
C ALA A 157 22.06 1.51 -15.39
N GLN A 158 23.28 1.99 -15.11
CA GLN A 158 23.69 3.36 -15.34
C GLN A 158 23.66 3.73 -16.83
N ALA A 159 24.19 2.88 -17.68
CA ALA A 159 24.15 3.10 -19.12
C ALA A 159 22.71 3.10 -19.65
N ALA A 160 21.85 2.21 -19.16
CA ALA A 160 20.43 2.21 -19.52
C ALA A 160 19.73 3.52 -19.12
N PHE A 161 19.97 3.98 -17.89
CA PHE A 161 19.31 5.17 -17.35
C PHE A 161 19.83 6.47 -18.01
N VAL A 162 21.15 6.62 -18.16
CA VAL A 162 21.76 7.87 -18.66
C VAL A 162 21.66 7.97 -20.17
N GLU A 163 21.86 6.86 -20.89
CA GLU A 163 21.94 6.84 -22.37
C GLU A 163 20.63 6.44 -23.03
N GLY A 164 19.60 6.05 -22.24
CA GLY A 164 18.31 5.59 -22.77
C GLY A 164 18.40 4.27 -23.53
N LYS A 165 19.41 3.46 -23.26
CA LYS A 165 19.60 2.14 -23.88
C LYS A 165 18.75 1.09 -23.20
N SER A 166 18.42 0.02 -23.91
CA SER A 166 17.75 -1.15 -23.35
C SER A 166 18.62 -1.82 -22.30
N PHE A 167 18.12 -1.95 -21.07
CA PHE A 167 18.83 -2.66 -19.99
C PHE A 167 19.08 -4.13 -20.35
N SER A 168 18.10 -4.79 -20.95
CA SER A 168 18.20 -6.16 -21.44
C SER A 168 19.33 -6.33 -22.48
N ASP A 169 19.41 -5.40 -23.45
CA ASP A 169 20.43 -5.47 -24.49
C ASP A 169 21.84 -5.24 -23.93
N LEU A 170 21.96 -4.31 -22.96
CA LEU A 170 23.22 -4.05 -22.28
C LEU A 170 23.71 -5.28 -21.48
N LEU A 171 22.80 -5.94 -20.77
CA LEU A 171 23.11 -7.19 -20.06
C LEU A 171 23.52 -8.30 -21.03
N ALA A 172 22.79 -8.46 -22.14
CA ALA A 172 23.08 -9.46 -23.15
C ALA A 172 24.42 -9.22 -23.89
N ALA A 173 24.89 -7.98 -23.93
CA ALA A 173 26.16 -7.61 -24.55
C ALA A 173 27.35 -7.68 -23.59
N ASP A 174 27.13 -7.74 -22.28
CA ASP A 174 28.22 -7.76 -21.29
C ASP A 174 28.84 -9.15 -21.15
N GLN A 175 30.11 -9.28 -21.54
CA GLN A 175 30.83 -10.56 -21.48
C GLN A 175 31.00 -11.08 -20.05
N ARG A 176 31.07 -10.21 -19.05
CA ARG A 176 31.16 -10.60 -17.63
C ARG A 176 29.92 -11.34 -17.17
N LEU A 177 28.74 -10.98 -17.74
CA LEU A 177 27.46 -11.62 -17.44
C LEU A 177 27.23 -12.84 -18.35
N THR A 178 27.46 -12.70 -19.66
CA THR A 178 27.16 -13.76 -20.64
C THR A 178 28.11 -14.97 -20.54
N ALA A 179 29.26 -14.84 -19.86
CA ALA A 179 30.10 -15.97 -19.49
C ALA A 179 29.42 -16.92 -18.47
N HIS A 180 28.44 -16.48 -17.75
CA HIS A 180 27.76 -17.22 -16.67
C HIS A 180 26.28 -17.46 -16.92
N MET A 181 25.63 -16.64 -17.78
CA MET A 181 24.22 -16.73 -18.10
C MET A 181 23.98 -16.66 -19.59
N ASN A 182 23.11 -17.53 -20.10
CA ASN A 182 22.65 -17.43 -21.48
C ASN A 182 21.47 -16.41 -21.62
N SER A 183 21.15 -16.07 -22.87
CA SER A 183 20.10 -15.10 -23.18
C SER A 183 18.72 -15.48 -22.63
N GLU A 184 18.41 -16.78 -22.58
CA GLU A 184 17.14 -17.28 -22.03
C GLU A 184 17.05 -17.06 -20.52
N ALA A 185 18.14 -17.31 -19.78
CA ALA A 185 18.24 -17.05 -18.36
C ALA A 185 18.08 -15.55 -18.05
N ILE A 186 18.73 -14.68 -18.83
CA ILE A 186 18.60 -13.22 -18.69
C ILE A 186 17.15 -12.80 -18.90
N THR A 187 16.50 -13.26 -19.98
CA THR A 187 15.10 -12.93 -20.27
C THR A 187 14.17 -13.37 -19.14
N LYS A 188 14.38 -14.55 -18.59
CA LYS A 188 13.60 -15.08 -17.48
C LYS A 188 13.80 -14.26 -16.20
N LEU A 189 15.02 -13.83 -15.89
CA LEU A 189 15.29 -12.98 -14.73
C LEU A 189 14.72 -11.58 -14.85
N LEU A 190 14.52 -11.10 -16.07
CA LEU A 190 13.93 -9.79 -16.34
C LEU A 190 12.39 -9.81 -16.34
N ASP A 191 11.75 -10.97 -16.19
CA ASP A 191 10.30 -11.08 -16.08
C ASP A 191 9.86 -10.78 -14.64
N PRO A 192 9.24 -9.61 -14.36
CA PRO A 192 8.84 -9.23 -13.02
C PRO A 192 7.73 -10.13 -12.44
N THR A 193 6.99 -10.85 -13.28
CA THR A 193 5.93 -11.76 -12.82
C THR A 193 6.48 -12.96 -12.05
N THR A 194 7.76 -13.29 -12.25
CA THR A 194 8.43 -14.39 -11.58
C THR A 194 9.10 -13.99 -10.26
N TYR A 195 9.18 -12.69 -9.95
CA TYR A 195 9.93 -12.17 -8.79
C TYR A 195 8.98 -11.54 -7.74
N THR A 196 7.97 -12.28 -7.34
CA THR A 196 6.96 -11.82 -6.36
C THR A 196 7.27 -12.25 -4.92
N GLY A 197 8.28 -13.10 -4.72
CA GLY A 197 8.65 -13.61 -3.40
C GLY A 197 7.48 -14.25 -2.68
N LEU A 198 7.32 -13.93 -1.40
CA LEU A 198 6.24 -14.44 -0.54
C LEU A 198 4.98 -13.55 -0.51
N CYS A 199 4.88 -12.52 -1.34
CA CYS A 199 3.78 -11.55 -1.28
C CYS A 199 2.39 -12.21 -1.34
N GLY A 200 2.21 -13.20 -2.24
CA GLY A 200 0.95 -13.92 -2.37
C GLY A 200 0.60 -14.77 -1.13
N ASP A 201 1.59 -15.44 -0.55
CA ASP A 201 1.40 -16.27 0.65
C ASP A 201 1.08 -15.41 1.87
N MET A 202 1.82 -14.32 2.06
CA MET A 202 1.58 -13.36 3.14
C MET A 202 0.18 -12.73 3.04
N ALA A 203 -0.27 -12.37 1.82
CA ALA A 203 -1.61 -11.83 1.61
C ALA A 203 -2.70 -12.84 1.95
N ARG A 204 -2.55 -14.10 1.53
CA ARG A 204 -3.51 -15.18 1.84
C ARG A 204 -3.55 -15.48 3.35
N GLU A 205 -2.41 -15.55 4.00
CA GLU A 205 -2.32 -15.75 5.44
C GLU A 205 -3.00 -14.60 6.21
N ALA A 206 -2.74 -13.36 5.82
CA ALA A 206 -3.37 -12.19 6.44
C ALA A 206 -4.90 -12.21 6.23
N ALA A 207 -5.39 -12.58 5.04
CA ALA A 207 -6.81 -12.72 4.77
C ALA A 207 -7.46 -13.81 5.64
N THR A 208 -6.81 -14.96 5.79
CA THR A 208 -7.30 -16.07 6.65
C THR A 208 -7.40 -15.63 8.12
N ARG A 209 -6.38 -14.94 8.63
CA ARG A 209 -6.41 -14.40 10.01
C ARG A 209 -7.52 -13.36 10.19
N ALA A 210 -7.71 -12.47 9.22
CA ALA A 210 -8.77 -11.47 9.27
C ALA A 210 -10.17 -12.09 9.25
N GLN A 211 -10.39 -13.14 8.44
CA GLN A 211 -11.65 -13.88 8.41
C GLN A 211 -11.92 -14.60 9.75
N GLY A 212 -10.91 -15.20 10.35
CA GLY A 212 -11.02 -15.82 11.68
C GLY A 212 -11.41 -14.80 12.76
N ALA A 213 -10.72 -13.66 12.82
CA ALA A 213 -11.05 -12.58 13.74
C ALA A 213 -12.46 -12.00 13.53
N ALA A 214 -12.90 -11.86 12.27
CA ALA A 214 -14.27 -11.41 11.97
C ALA A 214 -15.32 -12.41 12.45
N ALA A 215 -15.07 -13.71 12.29
CA ALA A 215 -15.98 -14.76 12.78
C ALA A 215 -16.10 -14.75 14.32
N GLU A 216 -14.98 -14.57 15.04
CA GLU A 216 -14.96 -14.43 16.50
C GLU A 216 -15.76 -13.21 16.98
N LEU A 217 -15.59 -12.06 16.33
CA LEU A 217 -16.27 -10.81 16.67
C LEU A 217 -17.78 -10.84 16.38
N THR A 218 -18.22 -11.67 15.44
CA THR A 218 -19.64 -11.83 15.09
C THR A 218 -20.32 -12.98 15.85
N ALA A 219 -19.57 -13.75 16.62
CA ALA A 219 -20.13 -14.82 17.44
C ALA A 219 -21.09 -14.24 18.52
N PRO A 220 -22.20 -14.94 18.86
CA PRO A 220 -23.09 -14.50 19.92
C PRO A 220 -22.35 -14.33 21.25
N ALA A 221 -22.68 -13.29 22.00
CA ALA A 221 -22.03 -12.95 23.28
C ALA A 221 -21.98 -14.12 24.31
N SER A 222 -22.87 -15.10 24.18
CA SER A 222 -22.86 -16.34 25.00
C SER A 222 -21.68 -17.27 24.72
N GLN A 223 -20.92 -17.06 23.66
CA GLN A 223 -19.74 -17.86 23.27
C GLN A 223 -18.41 -17.14 23.55
N ILE A 224 -18.44 -15.86 23.94
CA ILE A 224 -17.27 -15.08 24.30
C ILE A 224 -17.01 -15.33 25.80
N ARG A 225 -15.95 -16.07 26.12
CA ARG A 225 -15.48 -16.31 27.51
C ARG A 225 -14.42 -15.29 27.91
#